data_0e2d4ce0d1fed1348118c7b66402bca7
#
_entry.id   0e2d4ce0d1fed1348118c7b66402bca7
#
_cell.length_a   1.000
_cell.length_b   1.000
_cell.length_c   1.000
_cell.angle_alpha   90.00
_cell.angle_beta   90.00
_cell.angle_gamma   90.00
#
_symmetry.space_group_name_H-M   'P 1'
#
loop_
_entity.id
_entity.type
_entity.pdbx_description
1 polymer ?
#
loop_
_entity_poly.entity_id
_entity_poly.type
_entity_poly.pdbx_seq_one_letter_code
_entity_poly.pdbx_strand_id
1 'polypeptide(L)'
;MEVHVPGAVVIICQDLYHRLLAPVKLGSYAPTSAMELLAVVFTALSVFGATRLKIAQYPVGILATILYSLVFVDAKLYSSLALNVYFTIIQLYGLYYWMFGGKSRTAAIGWLKLREPLIGDWPWRVVALWGSLAAATSVLVGFVVSKYLHGSSAFMDAAILALSVLAQFLLDRKQLKSWIFWGVVNVLAVVVYGFQQRLLVSGILYTGL
;
A
#
# COMPACT_ATOMS: atom_id res chain seq x y z
N MET A 1 2.74 33.65 8.61
CA MET A 1 3.19 33.08 9.89
C MET A 1 4.28 32.07 9.55
N GLU A 2 5.53 32.54 9.44
CA GLU A 2 6.70 31.68 9.17
C GLU A 2 6.97 30.85 10.41
N VAL A 3 6.85 29.52 10.30
CA VAL A 3 7.25 28.59 11.36
C VAL A 3 8.79 28.57 11.38
N HIS A 4 9.39 29.33 12.26
CA HIS A 4 10.82 29.33 12.46
C HIS A 4 11.24 28.02 13.14
N VAL A 5 11.60 27.00 12.34
CA VAL A 5 12.11 25.73 12.86
C VAL A 5 13.55 25.97 13.34
N PRO A 6 13.88 25.74 14.62
CA PRO A 6 15.24 25.91 15.11
C PRO A 6 16.21 25.05 14.31
N GLY A 7 17.33 25.63 13.86
CA GLY A 7 18.34 24.93 13.05
C GLY A 7 18.83 23.60 13.67
N ALA A 8 18.85 23.51 14.99
CA ALA A 8 19.18 22.28 15.71
C ALA A 8 18.19 21.14 15.44
N VAL A 9 16.90 21.44 15.28
CA VAL A 9 15.87 20.41 14.97
C VAL A 9 16.07 19.88 13.57
N VAL A 10 16.40 20.75 12.61
CA VAL A 10 16.67 20.33 11.22
C VAL A 10 17.89 19.41 11.16
N ILE A 11 18.97 19.75 11.87
CA ILE A 11 20.19 18.94 11.92
C ILE A 11 19.90 17.57 12.56
N ILE A 12 19.17 17.53 13.67
CA ILE A 12 18.80 16.26 14.33
C ILE A 12 17.91 15.40 13.40
N CYS A 13 16.96 16.00 12.72
CA CYS A 13 16.10 15.27 11.77
C CYS A 13 16.91 14.71 10.59
N GLN A 14 17.87 15.46 10.05
CA GLN A 14 18.76 15.01 8.99
C GLN A 14 19.66 13.86 9.45
N ASP A 15 20.30 13.98 10.62
CA ASP A 15 21.16 12.92 11.16
C ASP A 15 20.35 11.64 11.43
N LEU A 16 19.17 11.75 12.02
CA LEU A 16 18.26 10.63 12.24
C LEU A 16 17.82 9.98 10.92
N TYR A 17 17.49 10.78 9.93
CA TYR A 17 17.10 10.31 8.59
C TYR A 17 18.23 9.49 7.94
N HIS A 18 19.47 10.03 7.94
CA HIS A 18 20.63 9.32 7.40
C HIS A 18 20.97 8.04 8.17
N ARG A 19 20.83 8.03 9.49
CA ARG A 19 21.04 6.81 10.29
C ARG A 19 19.99 5.74 10.03
N LEU A 20 18.74 6.13 9.84
CA LEU A 20 17.65 5.18 9.53
C LEU A 20 17.74 4.61 8.12
N LEU A 21 18.31 5.34 7.17
CA LEU A 21 18.60 4.88 5.82
C LEU A 21 19.93 4.12 5.69
N ALA A 22 20.79 4.15 6.71
CA ALA A 22 22.04 3.43 6.69
C ALA A 22 21.81 1.93 6.44
N PRO A 23 22.60 1.29 5.54
CA PRO A 23 22.42 -0.11 5.19
C PRO A 23 22.72 -1.01 6.39
N VAL A 24 21.75 -1.83 6.77
CA VAL A 24 21.85 -2.87 7.77
C VAL A 24 22.08 -4.20 7.06
N LYS A 25 23.17 -4.90 7.36
CA LYS A 25 23.43 -6.23 6.79
C LYS A 25 22.68 -7.28 7.59
N LEU A 26 21.66 -7.86 6.98
CA LEU A 26 20.92 -9.02 7.50
C LEU A 26 21.47 -10.30 6.83
N GLY A 27 22.61 -10.79 7.28
CA GLY A 27 23.22 -12.03 6.75
C GLY A 27 23.70 -11.89 5.29
N SER A 28 23.40 -12.88 4.46
CA SER A 28 23.78 -12.94 3.02
C SER A 28 22.80 -12.21 2.10
N TYR A 29 21.77 -11.57 2.63
CA TYR A 29 20.76 -10.87 1.84
C TYR A 29 21.20 -9.47 1.46
N ALA A 30 20.51 -8.89 0.46
CA ALA A 30 20.74 -7.52 0.06
C ALA A 30 20.66 -6.56 1.26
N PRO A 31 21.51 -5.52 1.30
CA PRO A 31 21.48 -4.56 2.40
C PRO A 31 20.10 -3.89 2.42
N THR A 32 19.45 -3.91 3.58
CA THR A 32 18.18 -3.24 3.83
C THR A 32 18.39 -2.09 4.82
N SER A 33 17.51 -1.12 4.87
CA SER A 33 17.62 -0.02 5.83
C SER A 33 16.72 -0.27 7.06
N ALA A 34 17.07 0.33 8.20
CA ALA A 34 16.21 0.26 9.38
C ALA A 34 14.82 0.88 9.10
N MET A 35 14.76 1.92 8.24
CA MET A 35 13.52 2.54 7.82
C MET A 35 12.65 1.59 7.01
N GLU A 36 13.25 0.79 6.12
CA GLU A 36 12.56 -0.24 5.35
C GLU A 36 11.98 -1.33 6.27
N LEU A 37 12.77 -1.80 7.25
CA LEU A 37 12.28 -2.79 8.23
C LEU A 37 11.10 -2.24 9.04
N LEU A 38 11.15 -0.99 9.48
CA LEU A 38 10.04 -0.34 10.15
C LEU A 38 8.80 -0.26 9.24
N ALA A 39 8.99 0.10 7.96
CA ALA A 39 7.89 0.15 7.00
C ALA A 39 7.24 -1.24 6.82
N VAL A 40 8.03 -2.31 6.73
CA VAL A 40 7.55 -3.70 6.68
C VAL A 40 6.71 -4.03 7.92
N VAL A 41 7.22 -3.73 9.12
CA VAL A 41 6.51 -4.00 10.39
C VAL A 41 5.18 -3.25 10.43
N PHE A 42 5.16 -1.95 10.09
CA PHE A 42 3.92 -1.17 10.06
C PHE A 42 2.95 -1.68 8.98
N THR A 43 3.45 -2.15 7.84
CA THR A 43 2.61 -2.77 6.81
C THR A 43 1.95 -4.04 7.36
N ALA A 44 2.71 -4.93 7.99
CA ALA A 44 2.18 -6.16 8.59
C ALA A 44 1.13 -5.85 9.67
N LEU A 45 1.39 -4.87 10.53
CA LEU A 45 0.42 -4.42 11.55
C LEU A 45 -0.84 -3.82 10.93
N SER A 46 -0.71 -3.05 9.83
CA SER A 46 -1.85 -2.51 9.11
C SER A 46 -2.71 -3.61 8.50
N VAL A 47 -2.10 -4.58 7.83
CA VAL A 47 -2.81 -5.74 7.25
C VAL A 47 -3.50 -6.56 8.34
N PHE A 48 -2.81 -6.82 9.46
CA PHE A 48 -3.43 -7.49 10.60
C PHE A 48 -4.63 -6.70 11.16
N GLY A 49 -4.52 -5.36 11.24
CA GLY A 49 -5.64 -4.49 11.59
C GLY A 49 -6.80 -4.58 10.59
N ALA A 50 -6.50 -4.69 9.29
CA ALA A 50 -7.48 -4.86 8.22
C ALA A 50 -8.25 -6.17 8.36
N THR A 51 -7.57 -7.30 8.64
CA THR A 51 -8.23 -8.60 8.87
C THR A 51 -9.18 -8.56 10.05
N ARG A 52 -8.89 -7.72 11.05
CA ARG A 52 -9.74 -7.51 12.24
C ARG A 52 -10.77 -6.39 12.05
N LEU A 53 -10.86 -5.81 10.85
CA LEU A 53 -11.76 -4.69 10.50
C LEU A 53 -11.62 -3.51 11.48
N LYS A 54 -10.41 -3.24 11.98
CA LYS A 54 -10.15 -2.13 12.90
C LYS A 54 -9.75 -0.86 12.13
N ILE A 55 -10.34 0.28 12.52
CA ILE A 55 -10.00 1.58 11.94
C ILE A 55 -8.52 1.94 12.12
N ALA A 56 -7.86 1.41 13.16
CA ALA A 56 -6.45 1.62 13.44
C ALA A 56 -5.51 1.15 12.30
N GLN A 57 -5.99 0.31 11.38
CA GLN A 57 -5.23 -0.09 10.19
C GLN A 57 -4.78 1.11 9.35
N TYR A 58 -5.64 2.14 9.22
CA TYR A 58 -5.35 3.30 8.36
C TYR A 58 -4.19 4.15 8.85
N PRO A 59 -4.16 4.67 10.10
CA PRO A 59 -3.02 5.45 10.55
C PRO A 59 -1.72 4.65 10.52
N VAL A 60 -1.75 3.36 10.82
CA VAL A 60 -0.59 2.47 10.76
C VAL A 60 -0.15 2.26 9.31
N GLY A 61 -1.08 2.03 8.39
CA GLY A 61 -0.78 1.86 6.96
C GLY A 61 -0.30 3.15 6.31
N ILE A 62 -0.87 4.30 6.66
CA ILE A 62 -0.39 5.62 6.19
C ILE A 62 1.05 5.84 6.62
N LEU A 63 1.39 5.52 7.88
CA LEU A 63 2.75 5.61 8.36
C LEU A 63 3.69 4.69 7.57
N ALA A 64 3.27 3.45 7.30
CA ALA A 64 4.04 2.51 6.48
C ALA A 64 4.32 3.07 5.08
N THR A 65 3.29 3.58 4.39
CA THR A 65 3.46 4.12 3.02
C THR A 65 4.30 5.39 2.98
N ILE A 66 4.26 6.22 4.02
CA ILE A 66 5.16 7.39 4.15
C ILE A 66 6.60 6.92 4.32
N LEU A 67 6.88 5.95 5.21
CA LEU A 67 8.22 5.40 5.40
C LEU A 67 8.77 4.78 4.11
N TYR A 68 7.97 3.99 3.39
CA TYR A 68 8.36 3.46 2.07
C TYR A 68 8.61 4.56 1.05
N SER A 69 7.80 5.62 1.04
CA SER A 69 8.01 6.75 0.14
C SER A 69 9.37 7.40 0.35
N LEU A 70 9.81 7.56 1.60
CA LEU A 70 11.13 8.09 1.94
C LEU A 70 12.26 7.16 1.45
N VAL A 71 12.11 5.85 1.64
CA VAL A 71 13.07 4.84 1.13
C VAL A 71 13.14 4.89 -0.40
N PHE A 72 12.00 5.01 -1.08
CA PHE A 72 11.99 5.05 -2.55
C PHE A 72 12.52 6.35 -3.15
N VAL A 73 12.39 7.48 -2.44
CA VAL A 73 13.07 8.73 -2.82
C VAL A 73 14.58 8.56 -2.78
N ASP A 74 15.11 7.98 -1.70
CA ASP A 74 16.55 7.75 -1.53
C ASP A 74 17.09 6.77 -2.58
N ALA A 75 16.34 5.69 -2.84
CA ALA A 75 16.65 4.68 -3.86
C ALA A 75 16.41 5.16 -5.30
N LYS A 76 15.87 6.36 -5.51
CA LYS A 76 15.48 6.93 -6.83
C LYS A 76 14.47 6.06 -7.60
N LEU A 77 13.63 5.30 -6.88
CA LEU A 77 12.59 4.44 -7.43
C LEU A 77 11.26 5.20 -7.60
N TYR A 78 11.22 6.11 -8.55
CA TYR A 78 10.12 7.06 -8.73
C TYR A 78 8.76 6.40 -9.02
N SER A 79 8.74 5.26 -9.72
CA SER A 79 7.49 4.52 -9.97
C SER A 79 6.91 3.94 -8.69
N SER A 80 7.75 3.34 -7.84
CA SER A 80 7.35 2.82 -6.53
C SER A 80 6.95 3.94 -5.58
N LEU A 81 7.63 5.09 -5.64
CA LEU A 81 7.25 6.30 -4.91
C LEU A 81 5.84 6.76 -5.31
N ALA A 82 5.57 6.88 -6.61
CA ALA A 82 4.25 7.31 -7.11
C ALA A 82 3.14 6.37 -6.64
N LEU A 83 3.38 5.05 -6.65
CA LEU A 83 2.45 4.05 -6.15
C LEU A 83 2.19 4.21 -4.65
N ASN A 84 3.22 4.45 -3.85
CA ASN A 84 3.06 4.64 -2.40
C ASN A 84 2.36 5.96 -2.05
N VAL A 85 2.62 7.03 -2.80
CA VAL A 85 1.85 8.29 -2.68
C VAL A 85 0.38 8.03 -2.98
N TYR A 86 0.07 7.28 -4.04
CA TYR A 86 -1.29 6.87 -4.35
C TYR A 86 -1.91 6.06 -3.18
N PHE A 87 -1.21 5.06 -2.64
CA PHE A 87 -1.70 4.29 -1.49
C PHE A 87 -1.92 5.15 -0.25
N THR A 88 -1.09 6.16 -0.01
CA THR A 88 -1.30 7.11 1.08
C THR A 88 -2.62 7.88 0.89
N ILE A 89 -2.88 8.38 -0.32
CA ILE A 89 -4.09 9.13 -0.65
C ILE A 89 -5.34 8.25 -0.48
N ILE A 90 -5.33 7.03 -1.01
CA ILE A 90 -6.48 6.13 -0.93
C ILE A 90 -6.75 5.68 0.51
N GLN A 91 -5.71 5.49 1.32
CA GLN A 91 -5.85 5.19 2.74
C GLN A 91 -6.41 6.37 3.55
N LEU A 92 -6.01 7.61 3.23
CA LEU A 92 -6.63 8.81 3.80
C LEU A 92 -8.12 8.89 3.44
N TYR A 93 -8.47 8.57 2.18
CA TYR A 93 -9.86 8.47 1.77
C TYR A 93 -10.60 7.36 2.54
N GLY A 94 -10.00 6.18 2.68
CA GLY A 94 -10.55 5.07 3.44
C GLY A 94 -10.80 5.45 4.91
N LEU A 95 -9.81 6.08 5.56
CA LEU A 95 -9.94 6.60 6.92
C LEU A 95 -11.11 7.59 7.03
N TYR A 96 -11.19 8.56 6.11
CA TYR A 96 -12.30 9.51 6.05
C TYR A 96 -13.65 8.80 5.90
N TYR A 97 -13.73 7.83 4.96
CA TYR A 97 -14.95 7.07 4.72
C TYR A 97 -15.38 6.23 5.94
N TRP A 98 -14.40 5.66 6.67
CA TRP A 98 -14.69 4.89 7.88
C TRP A 98 -15.12 5.77 9.06
N MET A 99 -14.62 7.00 9.12
CA MET A 99 -15.01 7.95 10.18
C MET A 99 -16.35 8.62 9.92
N PHE A 100 -16.63 8.96 8.66
CA PHE A 100 -17.75 9.86 8.31
C PHE A 100 -18.70 9.30 7.26
N GLY A 101 -18.34 8.22 6.53
CA GLY A 101 -19.09 7.70 5.39
C GLY A 101 -20.02 6.55 5.73
N GLY A 102 -21.21 6.56 5.12
CA GLY A 102 -22.10 5.41 5.01
C GLY A 102 -23.12 5.20 6.12
N LYS A 103 -23.99 4.18 5.94
CA LYS A 103 -24.88 3.66 6.98
C LYS A 103 -24.01 3.00 8.05
N SER A 104 -24.07 3.48 9.27
CA SER A 104 -23.10 3.11 10.31
C SER A 104 -23.77 2.60 11.58
N ARG A 105 -23.13 1.64 12.23
CA ARG A 105 -23.33 1.42 13.66
C ARG A 105 -22.43 2.40 14.42
N THR A 106 -22.96 3.02 15.45
CA THR A 106 -22.15 3.85 16.34
C THR A 106 -21.29 2.92 17.19
N ALA A 107 -20.00 2.87 16.94
CA ALA A 107 -19.05 2.20 17.80
C ALA A 107 -18.38 3.25 18.69
N ALA A 108 -18.39 3.00 19.99
CA ALA A 108 -17.66 3.83 20.94
C ALA A 108 -16.24 3.29 21.10
N ILE A 109 -15.25 4.06 20.65
CA ILE A 109 -13.84 3.78 20.96
C ILE A 109 -13.43 4.82 22.00
N GLY A 110 -13.53 4.43 23.27
CA GLY A 110 -13.27 5.33 24.40
C GLY A 110 -14.21 6.52 24.42
N TRP A 111 -13.67 7.75 24.41
CA TRP A 111 -14.43 9.02 24.40
C TRP A 111 -14.83 9.48 22.99
N LEU A 112 -14.30 8.84 21.91
CA LEU A 112 -14.68 9.13 20.52
C LEU A 112 -15.80 8.20 20.05
N LYS A 113 -16.96 8.78 19.72
CA LYS A 113 -18.04 8.06 19.03
C LYS A 113 -17.74 8.05 17.53
N LEU A 114 -17.01 7.05 17.07
CA LEU A 114 -16.74 6.86 15.65
C LEU A 114 -17.87 6.04 14.99
N ARG A 115 -18.23 6.40 13.78
CA ARG A 115 -19.18 5.65 12.97
C ARG A 115 -18.42 4.59 12.17
N GLU A 116 -18.66 3.32 12.43
CA GLU A 116 -18.09 2.24 11.62
C GLU A 116 -19.04 1.89 10.48
N PRO A 117 -18.61 1.99 9.20
CA PRO A 117 -19.43 1.54 8.08
C PRO A 117 -19.74 0.05 8.21
N LEU A 118 -20.97 -0.34 7.85
CA LEU A 118 -21.39 -1.74 7.84
C LEU A 118 -20.59 -2.52 6.81
N ILE A 119 -20.28 -3.78 7.15
CA ILE A 119 -19.67 -4.73 6.21
C ILE A 119 -20.67 -4.92 5.08
N GLY A 120 -20.22 -4.72 3.85
CA GLY A 120 -21.00 -4.86 2.64
C GLY A 120 -20.62 -6.09 1.83
N ASP A 121 -21.55 -6.57 1.05
CA ASP A 121 -21.30 -7.58 0.03
C ASP A 121 -21.99 -7.15 -1.27
N TRP A 122 -21.26 -6.41 -2.09
CA TRP A 122 -21.77 -5.96 -3.37
C TRP A 122 -22.09 -7.13 -4.29
N PRO A 123 -23.18 -7.05 -5.07
CA PRO A 123 -23.52 -8.12 -6.02
C PRO A 123 -22.41 -8.28 -7.05
N TRP A 124 -22.17 -9.51 -7.48
CA TRP A 124 -21.11 -9.85 -8.44
C TRP A 124 -21.15 -9.02 -9.73
N ARG A 125 -22.34 -8.58 -10.15
CA ARG A 125 -22.49 -7.70 -11.33
C ARG A 125 -21.73 -6.37 -11.15
N VAL A 126 -21.81 -5.75 -9.98
CA VAL A 126 -21.11 -4.49 -9.66
C VAL A 126 -19.62 -4.74 -9.54
N VAL A 127 -19.22 -5.82 -8.87
CA VAL A 127 -17.81 -6.19 -8.72
C VAL A 127 -17.18 -6.53 -10.07
N ALA A 128 -17.91 -7.24 -10.94
CA ALA A 128 -17.47 -7.56 -12.30
C ALA A 128 -17.30 -6.29 -13.16
N LEU A 129 -18.19 -5.30 -13.02
CA LEU A 129 -18.02 -4.01 -13.71
C LEU A 129 -16.72 -3.32 -13.31
N TRP A 130 -16.44 -3.22 -12.02
CA TRP A 130 -15.19 -2.63 -11.53
C TRP A 130 -13.96 -3.47 -11.91
N GLY A 131 -14.10 -4.81 -11.89
CA GLY A 131 -13.09 -5.74 -12.37
C GLY A 131 -12.78 -5.58 -13.85
N SER A 132 -13.80 -5.42 -14.69
CA SER A 132 -13.63 -5.16 -16.13
C SER A 132 -12.94 -3.80 -16.38
N LEU A 133 -13.30 -2.78 -15.61
CA LEU A 133 -12.64 -1.48 -15.70
C LEU A 133 -11.15 -1.58 -15.29
N ALA A 134 -10.84 -2.30 -14.22
CA ALA A 134 -9.47 -2.56 -13.80
C ALA A 134 -8.68 -3.33 -14.88
N ALA A 135 -9.29 -4.35 -15.50
CA ALA A 135 -8.68 -5.10 -16.59
C ALA A 135 -8.41 -4.22 -17.82
N ALA A 136 -9.37 -3.39 -18.22
CA ALA A 136 -9.19 -2.44 -19.32
C ALA A 136 -8.07 -1.44 -19.03
N THR A 137 -8.03 -0.88 -17.82
CA THR A 137 -6.95 0.01 -17.35
C THR A 137 -5.60 -0.70 -17.37
N SER A 138 -5.54 -1.94 -16.92
CA SER A 138 -4.34 -2.77 -16.93
C SER A 138 -3.78 -2.95 -18.33
N VAL A 139 -4.64 -3.28 -19.32
CA VAL A 139 -4.23 -3.43 -20.72
C VAL A 139 -3.72 -2.09 -21.29
N LEU A 140 -4.41 -0.99 -21.03
CA LEU A 140 -4.01 0.33 -21.48
C LEU A 140 -2.66 0.75 -20.88
N VAL A 141 -2.50 0.65 -19.58
CA VAL A 141 -1.25 0.98 -18.89
C VAL A 141 -0.12 0.05 -19.34
N GLY A 142 -0.38 -1.25 -19.43
CA GLY A 142 0.59 -2.24 -19.92
C GLY A 142 1.07 -1.92 -21.33
N PHE A 143 0.17 -1.51 -22.22
CA PHE A 143 0.53 -1.09 -23.57
C PHE A 143 1.40 0.16 -23.59
N VAL A 144 1.06 1.19 -22.79
CA VAL A 144 1.83 2.42 -22.65
C VAL A 144 3.22 2.12 -22.09
N VAL A 145 3.30 1.35 -21.00
CA VAL A 145 4.58 0.99 -20.38
C VAL A 145 5.45 0.15 -21.30
N SER A 146 4.86 -0.82 -22.00
CA SER A 146 5.58 -1.66 -22.98
C SER A 146 6.15 -0.83 -24.12
N LYS A 147 5.36 0.11 -24.67
CA LYS A 147 5.75 0.90 -25.83
C LYS A 147 6.78 2.00 -25.51
N TYR A 148 6.64 2.66 -24.37
CA TYR A 148 7.44 3.85 -24.05
C TYR A 148 8.53 3.62 -23.00
N LEU A 149 8.37 2.64 -22.10
CA LEU A 149 9.30 2.37 -21.03
C LEU A 149 10.02 1.03 -21.15
N HIS A 150 9.67 0.22 -22.17
CA HIS A 150 10.32 -1.06 -22.50
C HIS A 150 10.40 -2.03 -21.28
N GLY A 151 9.40 -1.99 -20.39
CA GLY A 151 9.32 -2.86 -19.22
C GLY A 151 9.17 -4.33 -19.59
N SER A 152 10.01 -5.20 -19.05
CA SER A 152 9.99 -6.64 -19.34
C SER A 152 8.71 -7.35 -18.91
N SER A 153 8.03 -6.84 -17.88
CA SER A 153 6.79 -7.40 -17.30
C SER A 153 5.61 -6.42 -17.37
N ALA A 154 5.63 -5.47 -18.32
CA ALA A 154 4.74 -4.31 -18.34
C ALA A 154 3.25 -4.64 -18.13
N PHE A 155 2.74 -5.68 -18.76
CA PHE A 155 1.33 -6.08 -18.62
C PHE A 155 1.02 -6.73 -17.26
N MET A 156 1.95 -7.53 -16.72
CA MET A 156 1.78 -8.13 -15.40
C MET A 156 1.87 -7.09 -14.29
N ASP A 157 2.81 -6.16 -14.38
CA ASP A 157 2.97 -5.06 -13.44
C ASP A 157 1.74 -4.14 -13.46
N ALA A 158 1.22 -3.84 -14.66
CA ALA A 158 -0.01 -3.09 -14.83
C ALA A 158 -1.25 -3.84 -14.28
N ALA A 159 -1.30 -5.16 -14.39
CA ALA A 159 -2.36 -5.97 -13.82
C ALA A 159 -2.31 -5.96 -12.29
N ILE A 160 -1.13 -6.16 -11.71
CA ILE A 160 -0.91 -6.07 -10.26
C ILE A 160 -1.34 -4.68 -9.76
N LEU A 161 -0.92 -3.61 -10.42
CA LEU A 161 -1.28 -2.25 -10.05
C LEU A 161 -2.81 -2.05 -10.08
N ALA A 162 -3.46 -2.34 -11.21
CA ALA A 162 -4.89 -2.08 -11.38
C ALA A 162 -5.76 -2.91 -10.41
N LEU A 163 -5.38 -4.18 -10.19
CA LEU A 163 -6.08 -5.05 -9.23
C LEU A 163 -5.84 -4.62 -7.79
N SER A 164 -4.64 -4.13 -7.44
CA SER A 164 -4.34 -3.60 -6.11
C SER A 164 -5.17 -2.34 -5.80
N VAL A 165 -5.30 -1.44 -6.79
CA VAL A 165 -6.17 -0.26 -6.69
C VAL A 165 -7.61 -0.67 -6.42
N LEU A 166 -8.13 -1.64 -7.18
CA LEU A 166 -9.48 -2.14 -7.00
C LEU A 166 -9.66 -2.85 -5.64
N ALA A 167 -8.71 -3.71 -5.26
CA ALA A 167 -8.75 -4.43 -4.00
C ALA A 167 -8.78 -3.45 -2.80
N GLN A 168 -7.92 -2.41 -2.84
CA GLN A 168 -7.89 -1.38 -1.81
C GLN A 168 -9.20 -0.59 -1.77
N PHE A 169 -9.73 -0.16 -2.92
CA PHE A 169 -11.00 0.55 -2.98
C PHE A 169 -12.16 -0.27 -2.39
N LEU A 170 -12.23 -1.57 -2.70
CA LEU A 170 -13.22 -2.47 -2.13
C LEU A 170 -13.01 -2.66 -0.61
N LEU A 171 -11.76 -2.73 -0.15
CA LEU A 171 -11.43 -2.84 1.27
C LEU A 171 -11.89 -1.60 2.04
N ASP A 172 -11.65 -0.42 1.50
CA ASP A 172 -12.06 0.86 2.09
C ASP A 172 -13.59 0.97 2.20
N ARG A 173 -14.31 0.34 1.26
CA ARG A 173 -15.77 0.21 1.29
C ARG A 173 -16.27 -0.98 2.14
N LYS A 174 -15.38 -1.64 2.90
CA LYS A 174 -15.68 -2.84 3.71
C LYS A 174 -16.36 -3.97 2.90
N GLN A 175 -15.98 -4.12 1.63
CA GLN A 175 -16.50 -5.21 0.80
C GLN A 175 -15.72 -6.49 1.04
N LEU A 176 -16.38 -7.58 1.42
CA LEU A 176 -15.72 -8.87 1.68
C LEU A 176 -14.93 -9.39 0.48
N LYS A 177 -15.41 -9.10 -0.73
CA LYS A 177 -14.78 -9.53 -1.98
C LYS A 177 -13.40 -8.90 -2.22
N SER A 178 -13.03 -7.86 -1.48
CA SER A 178 -11.67 -7.27 -1.55
C SER A 178 -10.58 -8.30 -1.32
N TRP A 179 -10.80 -9.27 -0.43
CA TRP A 179 -9.83 -10.31 -0.11
C TRP A 179 -9.55 -11.27 -1.27
N ILE A 180 -10.53 -11.48 -2.16
CA ILE A 180 -10.34 -12.27 -3.38
C ILE A 180 -9.36 -11.54 -4.30
N PHE A 181 -9.54 -10.24 -4.50
CA PHE A 181 -8.63 -9.43 -5.34
C PHE A 181 -7.23 -9.34 -4.74
N TRP A 182 -7.10 -9.17 -3.42
CA TRP A 182 -5.80 -9.22 -2.76
C TRP A 182 -5.12 -10.59 -2.91
N GLY A 183 -5.87 -11.69 -2.82
CA GLY A 183 -5.36 -13.03 -3.10
C GLY A 183 -4.81 -13.16 -4.52
N VAL A 184 -5.55 -12.67 -5.53
CA VAL A 184 -5.09 -12.68 -6.93
C VAL A 184 -3.84 -11.81 -7.11
N VAL A 185 -3.81 -10.61 -6.53
CA VAL A 185 -2.63 -9.71 -6.56
C VAL A 185 -1.40 -10.40 -5.98
N ASN A 186 -1.54 -11.05 -4.83
CA ASN A 186 -0.41 -11.74 -4.19
C ASN A 186 0.12 -12.90 -5.05
N VAL A 187 -0.76 -13.69 -5.65
CA VAL A 187 -0.37 -14.77 -6.56
C VAL A 187 0.38 -14.21 -7.78
N LEU A 188 -0.15 -13.16 -8.41
CA LEU A 188 0.51 -12.51 -9.55
C LEU A 188 1.87 -11.93 -9.15
N ALA A 189 1.96 -11.28 -8.00
CA ALA A 189 3.21 -10.72 -7.49
C ALA A 189 4.27 -11.81 -7.26
N VAL A 190 3.89 -12.95 -6.68
CA VAL A 190 4.80 -14.10 -6.52
C VAL A 190 5.30 -14.63 -7.86
N VAL A 191 4.41 -14.76 -8.84
CA VAL A 191 4.78 -15.21 -10.19
C VAL A 191 5.77 -14.23 -10.83
N VAL A 192 5.50 -12.93 -10.77
CA VAL A 192 6.36 -11.91 -11.39
C VAL A 192 7.71 -11.81 -10.68
N TYR A 193 7.69 -11.62 -9.36
CA TYR A 193 8.93 -11.38 -8.62
C TYR A 193 9.72 -12.67 -8.36
N GLY A 194 9.04 -13.79 -8.13
CA GLY A 194 9.68 -15.07 -7.86
C GLY A 194 10.28 -15.71 -9.10
N PHE A 195 9.50 -15.78 -10.20
CA PHE A 195 9.92 -16.53 -11.39
C PHE A 195 10.60 -15.66 -12.45
N GLN A 196 10.14 -14.43 -12.69
CA GLN A 196 10.67 -13.58 -13.76
C GLN A 196 11.86 -12.73 -13.31
N GLN A 197 11.79 -12.15 -12.11
CA GLN A 197 12.82 -11.22 -11.64
C GLN A 197 13.81 -11.86 -10.65
N ARG A 198 13.62 -13.14 -10.28
CA ARG A 198 14.41 -13.86 -9.26
C ARG A 198 14.54 -13.11 -7.93
N LEU A 199 13.62 -12.22 -7.64
CA LEU A 199 13.56 -11.43 -6.40
C LEU A 199 12.76 -12.20 -5.34
N LEU A 200 13.30 -13.33 -4.88
CA LEU A 200 12.65 -14.23 -3.92
C LEU A 200 12.20 -13.52 -2.64
N VAL A 201 12.98 -12.55 -2.17
CA VAL A 201 12.66 -11.82 -0.92
C VAL A 201 11.40 -10.95 -1.09
N SER A 202 11.29 -10.24 -2.22
CA SER A 202 10.08 -9.45 -2.51
C SER A 202 8.86 -10.35 -2.72
N GLY A 203 9.02 -11.52 -3.34
CA GLY A 203 7.96 -12.51 -3.50
C GLY A 203 7.47 -13.04 -2.14
N ILE A 204 8.37 -13.35 -1.21
CA ILE A 204 8.03 -13.83 0.14
C ILE A 204 7.31 -12.74 0.95
N LEU A 205 7.70 -11.47 0.82
CA LEU A 205 7.02 -10.35 1.48
C LEU A 205 5.58 -10.20 1.00
N TYR A 206 5.31 -10.41 -0.29
CA TYR A 206 3.94 -10.38 -0.82
C TYR A 206 3.10 -11.60 -0.43
N THR A 207 3.72 -12.76 -0.15
CA THR A 207 3.00 -13.97 0.31
C THR A 207 2.77 -14.01 1.81
N GLY A 208 3.56 -13.28 2.58
CA GLY A 208 3.44 -13.24 4.05
C GLY A 208 2.40 -12.25 4.55
N LEU A 209 1.80 -11.47 3.66
CA LEU A 209 0.74 -10.50 3.93
C LEU A 209 -0.59 -10.99 3.37
#